data_bae82ecf179428e64e28838f89e346f0
#
_entry.id   bae82ecf179428e64e28838f89e346f0
#
_cell.length_a   1.000
_cell.length_b   1.000
_cell.length_c   1.000
_cell.angle_alpha   90.00
_cell.angle_beta   90.00
_cell.angle_gamma   90.00
#
_symmetry.space_group_name_H-M   'P 1'
#
loop_
_entity.id
_entity.type
_entity.pdbx_description
1 polymer ?
#
loop_
_entity_poly.entity_id
_entity_poly.type
_entity_poly.pdbx_seq_one_letter_code
_entity_poly.pdbx_strand_id
1 'polypeptide(L)'
;MMDLETHRRHTFSPVIRGIERAGGAMDQKLNFLKQLAHGLAVQFGNSCEVVIHDLTKKDLDKSIVYIENGHVSNRHTGDGPSGIVLETLRSDPARISDKLAYLTKTDDGRILKSSTLYIRNDEGRIAYIFSMNFDITSLLAAENLIHGLLRTKTEADSGPDEADTPQRITHNVTELLDLLIEQAIAKVGKPVALMNKDDKIAVVQYLNNAGAFLITKSGDKVSSLLG
;
A
#
# COMPACT_ATOMS: atom_id res chain seq x y z
N MET A 1 -36.16 44.31 -10.01
CA MET A 1 -35.04 45.17 -9.63
C MET A 1 -34.44 44.58 -8.38
N MET A 2 -33.56 43.60 -8.57
CA MET A 2 -32.77 43.02 -7.45
C MET A 2 -31.47 42.51 -8.06
N ASP A 3 -30.41 43.17 -7.64
CA ASP A 3 -29.02 42.91 -8.02
C ASP A 3 -28.56 41.53 -7.56
N LEU A 4 -28.02 40.77 -8.46
CA LEU A 4 -27.27 39.52 -8.25
C LEU A 4 -25.87 39.71 -8.79
N GLU A 5 -24.97 40.27 -7.99
CA GLU A 5 -23.53 40.18 -8.23
C GLU A 5 -22.80 40.06 -6.90
N THR A 6 -22.41 38.82 -6.56
CA THR A 6 -21.28 38.58 -5.67
C THR A 6 -20.53 37.36 -6.14
N HIS A 7 -19.79 37.54 -7.23
CA HIS A 7 -18.72 36.64 -7.60
C HIS A 7 -17.58 36.81 -6.59
N ARG A 8 -17.40 35.84 -5.70
CA ARG A 8 -16.17 35.72 -4.91
C ARG A 8 -15.01 35.44 -5.84
N ARG A 9 -14.22 36.46 -6.10
CA ARG A 9 -12.90 36.32 -6.69
C ARG A 9 -12.00 35.61 -5.67
N HIS A 10 -11.65 34.37 -5.93
CA HIS A 10 -10.51 33.74 -5.28
C HIS A 10 -9.26 34.55 -5.65
N THR A 11 -8.81 35.37 -4.75
CA THR A 11 -7.52 36.06 -4.87
C THR A 11 -6.42 35.02 -4.71
N PHE A 12 -5.78 34.67 -5.81
CA PHE A 12 -4.51 33.97 -5.79
C PHE A 12 -3.52 34.74 -4.91
N SER A 13 -2.87 34.01 -3.99
CA SER A 13 -1.88 34.52 -3.06
C SER A 13 -0.80 35.34 -3.76
N PRO A 14 -0.35 36.46 -3.16
CA PRO A 14 0.63 37.38 -3.80
C PRO A 14 2.04 36.80 -3.99
N VAL A 15 2.28 35.52 -3.67
CA VAL A 15 3.59 34.85 -3.83
C VAL A 15 4.03 34.73 -5.31
N ILE A 16 3.15 34.88 -6.29
CA ILE A 16 3.48 34.71 -7.71
C ILE A 16 3.95 36.01 -8.39
N ARG A 17 3.87 37.20 -7.74
CA ARG A 17 4.21 38.48 -8.39
C ARG A 17 5.64 38.99 -8.16
N GLY A 18 6.53 38.22 -7.56
CA GLY A 18 7.92 38.64 -7.22
C GLY A 18 9.02 38.08 -8.12
N ILE A 19 8.70 37.33 -9.17
CA ILE A 19 9.72 36.63 -9.97
C ILE A 19 9.73 37.16 -11.41
N GLU A 20 10.12 38.39 -11.59
CA GLU A 20 10.63 38.89 -12.86
C GLU A 20 11.97 39.62 -12.64
N ARG A 21 13.03 38.95 -13.04
CA ARG A 21 14.26 39.37 -13.76
C ARG A 21 15.53 38.69 -13.25
N ALA A 22 16.24 38.07 -14.22
CA ALA A 22 17.65 37.68 -14.19
C ALA A 22 17.98 36.40 -13.40
N GLY A 23 17.32 35.29 -13.70
CA GLY A 23 17.81 33.95 -13.36
C GLY A 23 17.76 33.08 -14.60
N GLY A 24 18.91 32.52 -14.99
CA GLY A 24 19.01 31.64 -16.15
C GLY A 24 18.16 30.35 -16.04
N ALA A 25 18.25 29.47 -17.01
CA ALA A 25 17.49 28.18 -17.08
C ALA A 25 17.53 27.35 -15.78
N MET A 26 18.56 27.54 -14.95
CA MET A 26 18.72 26.89 -13.65
C MET A 26 17.70 27.38 -12.60
N ASP A 27 17.39 28.66 -12.56
CA ASP A 27 16.38 29.21 -11.64
C ASP A 27 14.97 28.78 -12.05
N GLN A 28 14.73 28.65 -13.35
CA GLN A 28 13.45 28.14 -13.86
C GLN A 28 13.27 26.67 -13.46
N LYS A 29 14.31 25.84 -13.56
CA LYS A 29 14.29 24.43 -13.16
C LYS A 29 14.04 24.29 -11.65
N LEU A 30 14.71 25.09 -10.82
CA LEU A 30 14.49 25.08 -9.37
C LEU A 30 13.06 25.52 -9.00
N ASN A 31 12.53 26.55 -9.67
CA ASN A 31 11.16 27.02 -9.43
C ASN A 31 10.13 25.96 -9.80
N PHE A 32 10.33 25.27 -10.93
CA PHE A 32 9.48 24.12 -11.31
C PHE A 32 9.54 23.01 -10.25
N LEU A 33 10.74 22.65 -9.76
CA LEU A 33 10.87 21.62 -8.72
C LEU A 33 10.18 22.02 -7.42
N LYS A 34 10.25 23.30 -7.01
CA LYS A 34 9.54 23.81 -5.83
C LYS A 34 8.01 23.70 -6.00
N GLN A 35 7.51 24.09 -7.18
CA GLN A 35 6.07 23.97 -7.47
C GLN A 35 5.61 22.51 -7.44
N LEU A 36 6.40 21.61 -8.00
CA LEU A 36 6.13 20.16 -7.97
C LEU A 36 6.15 19.63 -6.54
N ALA A 37 7.16 20.02 -5.73
CA ALA A 37 7.28 19.62 -4.34
C ALA A 37 6.06 20.04 -3.51
N HIS A 38 5.64 21.29 -3.67
CA HIS A 38 4.43 21.79 -3.00
C HIS A 38 3.18 21.00 -3.40
N GLY A 39 2.98 20.77 -4.70
CA GLY A 39 1.85 20.00 -5.19
C GLY A 39 1.80 18.57 -4.64
N LEU A 40 2.95 17.89 -4.58
CA LEU A 40 3.05 16.55 -4.02
C LEU A 40 2.79 16.53 -2.51
N ALA A 41 3.35 17.49 -1.77
CA ALA A 41 3.15 17.59 -0.33
C ALA A 41 1.66 17.83 0.02
N VAL A 42 0.99 18.70 -0.74
CA VAL A 42 -0.46 18.94 -0.58
C VAL A 42 -1.27 17.71 -0.94
N GLN A 43 -0.94 17.02 -2.04
CA GLN A 43 -1.66 15.83 -2.52
C GLN A 43 -1.60 14.67 -1.52
N PHE A 44 -0.42 14.42 -0.94
CA PHE A 44 -0.18 13.29 -0.04
C PHE A 44 -0.29 13.64 1.45
N GLY A 45 -0.46 14.93 1.77
CA GLY A 45 -0.68 15.43 3.12
C GLY A 45 0.57 15.46 4.00
N ASN A 46 0.36 15.64 5.29
CA ASN A 46 1.43 15.92 6.27
C ASN A 46 2.47 14.80 6.46
N SER A 47 2.14 13.58 6.04
CA SER A 47 3.07 12.45 6.10
C SER A 47 4.06 12.41 4.94
N CYS A 48 3.92 13.28 3.94
CA CYS A 48 4.78 13.34 2.77
C CYS A 48 5.74 14.53 2.85
N GLU A 49 6.98 14.27 3.18
CA GLU A 49 8.07 15.24 3.08
C GLU A 49 8.60 15.26 1.65
N VAL A 50 8.85 16.46 1.11
CA VAL A 50 9.57 16.65 -0.15
C VAL A 50 10.74 17.59 0.07
N VAL A 51 11.94 17.16 -0.30
CA VAL A 51 13.21 17.88 -0.08
C VAL A 51 13.92 18.13 -1.39
N ILE A 52 14.42 19.34 -1.58
CA ILE A 52 15.26 19.70 -2.72
C ILE A 52 16.65 20.11 -2.20
N HIS A 53 17.66 19.36 -2.62
CA HIS A 53 19.06 19.74 -2.43
C HIS A 53 19.60 20.41 -3.70
N ASP A 54 20.33 21.49 -3.53
CA ASP A 54 21.05 22.22 -4.60
C ASP A 54 22.54 21.87 -4.51
N LEU A 55 23.04 21.15 -5.51
CA LEU A 55 24.44 20.75 -5.61
C LEU A 55 25.26 21.68 -6.52
N THR A 56 24.67 22.76 -7.03
CA THR A 56 25.35 23.75 -7.87
C THR A 56 26.17 24.73 -7.04
N LYS A 57 25.86 24.84 -5.74
CA LYS A 57 26.53 25.73 -4.80
C LYS A 57 27.81 25.11 -4.25
N LYS A 58 28.80 25.96 -3.91
CA LYS A 58 30.04 25.50 -3.30
C LYS A 58 29.87 25.05 -1.84
N ASP A 59 28.93 25.66 -1.13
CA ASP A 59 28.65 25.37 0.28
C ASP A 59 27.59 24.26 0.34
N LEU A 60 28.04 23.01 0.45
CA LEU A 60 27.22 21.84 0.56
C LEU A 60 26.65 21.62 1.96
N ASP A 61 27.19 22.29 2.98
CA ASP A 61 26.72 22.21 4.37
C ASP A 61 25.29 22.79 4.50
N LYS A 62 24.85 23.56 3.48
CA LYS A 62 23.52 24.15 3.37
C LYS A 62 22.83 23.72 2.07
N SER A 63 22.86 22.43 1.76
CA SER A 63 22.38 21.93 0.49
C SER A 63 20.86 21.95 0.36
N ILE A 64 20.09 21.86 1.47
CA ILE A 64 18.63 21.93 1.44
C ILE A 64 18.17 23.35 1.12
N VAL A 65 17.66 23.55 -0.10
CA VAL A 65 17.16 24.86 -0.57
C VAL A 65 15.64 24.97 -0.52
N TYR A 66 14.96 23.86 -0.35
CA TYR A 66 13.51 23.81 -0.20
C TYR A 66 13.08 22.51 0.48
N ILE A 67 12.10 22.59 1.36
CA ILE A 67 11.52 21.46 2.03
C ILE A 67 10.04 21.71 2.35
N GLU A 68 9.20 20.72 2.09
CA GLU A 68 7.80 20.66 2.56
C GLU A 68 7.70 19.55 3.61
N ASN A 69 6.89 19.77 4.63
CA ASN A 69 6.66 18.82 5.72
C ASN A 69 7.94 18.31 6.40
N GLY A 70 8.93 19.17 6.59
CA GLY A 70 10.23 18.82 7.17
C GLY A 70 10.19 18.16 8.55
N HIS A 71 9.06 18.24 9.25
CA HIS A 71 8.81 17.54 10.50
C HIS A 71 8.83 16.01 10.36
N VAL A 72 8.68 15.45 9.14
CA VAL A 72 8.75 14.01 8.89
C VAL A 72 10.13 13.45 9.19
N SER A 73 11.18 14.15 8.77
CA SER A 73 12.58 13.77 9.03
C SER A 73 13.29 14.69 10.03
N ASN A 74 12.55 15.65 10.59
CA ASN A 74 13.09 16.70 11.49
C ASN A 74 14.18 17.55 10.85
N ARG A 75 14.05 17.86 9.54
CA ARG A 75 14.97 18.69 8.77
C ARG A 75 14.35 20.02 8.34
N HIS A 76 15.21 20.99 8.03
CA HIS A 76 14.83 22.36 7.66
C HIS A 76 15.62 22.86 6.45
N THR A 77 15.10 23.91 5.82
CA THR A 77 15.85 24.64 4.80
C THR A 77 17.15 25.20 5.40
N GLY A 78 18.25 24.98 4.72
CA GLY A 78 19.59 25.36 5.20
C GLY A 78 20.33 24.25 5.92
N ASP A 79 19.72 23.08 6.13
CA ASP A 79 20.43 21.92 6.66
C ASP A 79 21.35 21.30 5.61
N GLY A 80 22.29 20.50 6.11
CA GLY A 80 23.33 19.84 5.34
C GLY A 80 22.85 18.63 4.54
N PRO A 81 23.78 17.98 3.85
CA PRO A 81 23.50 16.82 3.02
C PRO A 81 23.19 15.59 3.87
N SER A 82 22.25 14.78 3.39
CA SER A 82 22.04 13.42 3.92
C SER A 82 23.12 12.44 3.41
N GLY A 83 23.16 11.23 4.02
CA GLY A 83 24.09 10.19 3.57
C GLY A 83 23.99 9.88 2.08
N ILE A 84 22.79 9.90 1.51
CA ILE A 84 22.56 9.66 0.07
C ILE A 84 23.14 10.78 -0.81
N VAL A 85 23.12 12.03 -0.33
CA VAL A 85 23.74 13.16 -1.03
C VAL A 85 25.27 13.01 -1.02
N LEU A 86 25.85 12.61 0.12
CA LEU A 86 27.30 12.38 0.23
C LEU A 86 27.73 11.19 -0.63
N GLU A 87 26.96 10.13 -0.69
CA GLU A 87 27.20 8.99 -1.60
C GLU A 87 27.21 9.46 -3.07
N THR A 88 26.24 10.29 -3.43
CA THR A 88 26.11 10.87 -4.77
C THR A 88 27.35 11.68 -5.15
N LEU A 89 27.85 12.52 -4.24
CA LEU A 89 29.01 13.37 -4.51
C LEU A 89 30.33 12.60 -4.67
N ARG A 90 30.39 11.38 -4.11
CA ARG A 90 31.58 10.50 -4.21
C ARG A 90 31.53 9.56 -5.41
N SER A 91 30.37 9.37 -6.00
CA SER A 91 30.14 8.42 -7.08
C SER A 91 30.37 9.07 -8.46
N ASP A 92 30.68 8.25 -9.43
CA ASP A 92 30.70 8.67 -10.84
C ASP A 92 29.29 9.11 -11.28
N PRO A 93 29.08 10.38 -11.65
CA PRO A 93 27.77 10.89 -12.03
C PRO A 93 27.09 10.07 -13.14
N ALA A 94 27.87 9.47 -14.06
CA ALA A 94 27.35 8.69 -15.17
C ALA A 94 26.71 7.36 -14.73
N ARG A 95 27.07 6.87 -13.54
CA ARG A 95 26.60 5.59 -12.98
C ARG A 95 25.46 5.74 -11.97
N ILE A 96 25.11 6.98 -11.61
CA ILE A 96 24.04 7.24 -10.66
C ILE A 96 22.71 7.17 -11.37
N SER A 97 21.81 6.34 -10.87
CA SER A 97 20.41 6.24 -11.28
C SER A 97 19.47 6.59 -10.13
N ASP A 98 18.24 7.00 -10.45
CA ASP A 98 17.20 7.26 -9.46
C ASP A 98 16.98 6.06 -8.55
N LYS A 99 16.83 6.33 -7.25
CA LYS A 99 16.47 5.31 -6.26
C LYS A 99 15.00 5.49 -5.90
N LEU A 100 14.18 4.48 -6.17
CA LEU A 100 12.74 4.60 -6.00
C LEU A 100 12.20 3.59 -4.99
N ALA A 101 11.24 4.05 -4.17
CA ALA A 101 10.45 3.22 -3.25
C ALA A 101 11.29 2.35 -2.29
N TYR A 102 12.40 2.87 -1.78
CA TYR A 102 13.22 2.21 -0.77
C TYR A 102 12.84 2.64 0.65
N LEU A 103 13.21 1.83 1.64
CA LEU A 103 12.92 2.13 3.04
C LEU A 103 14.07 2.94 3.67
N THR A 104 13.71 3.95 4.45
CA THR A 104 14.60 4.67 5.36
C THR A 104 14.00 4.71 6.75
N LYS A 105 14.82 5.00 7.74
CA LYS A 105 14.40 5.14 9.14
C LYS A 105 14.95 6.44 9.69
N THR A 106 14.11 7.16 10.42
CA THR A 106 14.52 8.36 11.16
C THR A 106 15.08 8.00 12.54
N ASP A 107 15.79 8.95 13.18
CA ASP A 107 16.37 8.72 14.51
C ASP A 107 15.30 8.46 15.58
N ASP A 108 14.11 9.05 15.44
CA ASP A 108 12.96 8.83 16.32
C ASP A 108 12.17 7.54 15.99
N GLY A 109 12.67 6.74 15.04
CA GLY A 109 12.18 5.40 14.76
C GLY A 109 11.10 5.29 13.69
N ARG A 110 10.68 6.38 13.05
CA ARG A 110 9.71 6.34 11.94
C ARG A 110 10.28 5.59 10.75
N ILE A 111 9.42 4.88 10.04
CA ILE A 111 9.76 4.17 8.81
C ILE A 111 9.19 4.96 7.63
N LEU A 112 10.06 5.35 6.72
CA LEU A 112 9.70 6.14 5.56
C LEU A 112 9.88 5.32 4.28
N LYS A 113 8.92 5.41 3.37
CA LYS A 113 9.07 5.00 1.98
C LYS A 113 9.64 6.17 1.21
N SER A 114 10.89 6.05 0.79
CA SER A 114 11.68 7.13 0.19
C SER A 114 11.90 6.92 -1.30
N SER A 115 11.97 8.02 -2.04
CA SER A 115 12.39 8.04 -3.44
C SER A 115 13.29 9.24 -3.68
N THR A 116 14.37 9.04 -4.43
CA THR A 116 15.36 10.07 -4.74
C THR A 116 15.60 10.13 -6.24
N LEU A 117 15.37 11.29 -6.82
CA LEU A 117 15.60 11.59 -8.23
C LEU A 117 16.79 12.54 -8.40
N TYR A 118 17.63 12.25 -9.38
CA TYR A 118 18.84 13.01 -9.67
C TYR A 118 18.63 13.90 -10.88
N ILE A 119 18.40 15.18 -10.64
CA ILE A 119 18.10 16.18 -11.69
C ILE A 119 19.40 16.71 -12.26
N ARG A 120 19.61 16.48 -13.55
CA ARG A 120 20.82 16.85 -14.26
C ARG A 120 20.70 18.20 -14.95
N ASN A 121 21.82 18.89 -15.06
CA ASN A 121 21.95 20.05 -15.93
C ASN A 121 22.25 19.61 -17.38
N ASP A 122 22.37 20.58 -18.26
CA ASP A 122 22.58 20.34 -19.69
C ASP A 122 23.96 19.72 -19.99
N GLU A 123 24.88 19.77 -19.02
CA GLU A 123 26.22 19.17 -19.10
C GLU A 123 26.23 17.73 -18.53
N GLY A 124 25.07 17.17 -18.16
CA GLY A 124 24.92 15.84 -17.60
C GLY A 124 25.31 15.71 -16.10
N ARG A 125 25.73 16.80 -15.45
CA ARG A 125 26.08 16.82 -14.02
C ARG A 125 24.80 16.91 -13.18
N ILE A 126 24.78 16.24 -12.03
CA ILE A 126 23.66 16.35 -11.08
C ILE A 126 23.67 17.75 -10.46
N ALA A 127 22.63 18.51 -10.75
CA ALA A 127 22.44 19.87 -10.26
C ALA A 127 21.57 19.91 -9.01
N TYR A 128 20.52 19.10 -8.98
CA TYR A 128 19.61 18.99 -7.83
C TYR A 128 19.34 17.54 -7.49
N ILE A 129 19.05 17.30 -6.21
CA ILE A 129 18.45 16.04 -5.74
C ILE A 129 17.05 16.37 -5.25
N PHE A 130 16.07 15.67 -5.80
CA PHE A 130 14.67 15.77 -5.41
C PHE A 130 14.29 14.48 -4.68
N SER A 131 14.01 14.59 -3.38
CA SER A 131 13.68 13.45 -2.54
C SER A 131 12.26 13.57 -2.00
N MET A 132 11.53 12.45 -2.02
CA MET A 132 10.24 12.29 -1.37
C MET A 132 10.39 11.25 -0.26
N ASN A 133 9.87 11.56 0.92
CA ASN A 133 9.88 10.68 2.10
C ASN A 133 8.46 10.60 2.64
N PHE A 134 7.83 9.45 2.52
CA PHE A 134 6.47 9.23 2.99
C PHE A 134 6.49 8.38 4.26
N ASP A 135 6.02 8.95 5.37
CA ASP A 135 5.91 8.23 6.64
C ASP A 135 4.83 7.15 6.56
N ILE A 136 5.26 5.90 6.56
CA ILE A 136 4.40 4.71 6.49
C ILE A 136 4.27 4.00 7.84
N THR A 137 4.79 4.57 8.92
CA THR A 137 4.81 3.93 10.25
C THR A 137 3.41 3.52 10.70
N SER A 138 2.45 4.43 10.58
CA SER A 138 1.04 4.16 10.94
C SER A 138 0.40 3.12 10.04
N LEU A 139 0.75 3.10 8.74
CA LEU A 139 0.23 2.13 7.79
C LEU A 139 0.73 0.72 8.09
N LEU A 140 2.02 0.58 8.45
CA LEU A 140 2.59 -0.70 8.88
C LEU A 140 1.95 -1.20 10.19
N ALA A 141 1.67 -0.29 11.12
CA ALA A 141 0.95 -0.64 12.35
C ALA A 141 -0.48 -1.10 12.05
N ALA A 142 -1.18 -0.43 11.15
CA ALA A 142 -2.53 -0.82 10.72
C ALA A 142 -2.54 -2.16 9.97
N GLU A 143 -1.57 -2.40 9.10
CA GLU A 143 -1.38 -3.68 8.41
C GLU A 143 -1.22 -4.83 9.41
N ASN A 144 -0.33 -4.69 10.39
CA ASN A 144 -0.13 -5.68 11.43
C ASN A 144 -1.40 -5.94 12.26
N LEU A 145 -2.16 -4.89 12.57
CA LEU A 145 -3.44 -5.02 13.27
C LEU A 145 -4.46 -5.80 12.43
N ILE A 146 -4.59 -5.46 11.15
CA ILE A 146 -5.49 -6.14 10.22
C ILE A 146 -5.08 -7.61 10.08
N HIS A 147 -3.80 -7.89 9.87
CA HIS A 147 -3.28 -9.26 9.83
C HIS A 147 -3.61 -10.04 11.12
N GLY A 148 -3.43 -9.41 12.29
CA GLY A 148 -3.76 -10.04 13.57
C GLY A 148 -5.25 -10.39 13.71
N LEU A 149 -6.13 -9.56 13.17
CA LEU A 149 -7.58 -9.79 13.18
C LEU A 149 -8.04 -10.83 12.16
N LEU A 150 -7.34 -10.94 11.03
CA LEU A 150 -7.69 -11.89 9.96
C LEU A 150 -7.09 -13.29 10.18
N ARG A 151 -6.08 -13.41 11.06
CA ARG A 151 -5.48 -14.72 11.35
C ARG A 151 -6.48 -15.66 12.00
N THR A 152 -6.70 -16.80 11.34
CA THR A 152 -7.43 -17.94 11.89
C THR A 152 -6.46 -18.94 12.52
N LYS A 153 -6.91 -19.76 13.47
CA LYS A 153 -6.05 -20.78 14.12
C LYS A 153 -5.55 -21.84 13.14
N THR A 154 -6.16 -21.95 11.98
CA THR A 154 -5.82 -22.92 10.94
C THR A 154 -4.47 -22.67 10.27
N GLU A 155 -3.95 -21.43 10.27
CA GLU A 155 -2.65 -21.13 9.66
C GLU A 155 -1.43 -21.69 10.43
N ALA A 156 -1.59 -22.07 11.69
CA ALA A 156 -0.48 -22.49 12.53
C ALA A 156 -0.35 -24.02 12.69
N ASP A 157 -1.43 -24.79 12.50
CA ASP A 157 -1.51 -26.23 12.89
C ASP A 157 -1.93 -27.18 11.76
N SER A 158 -2.36 -26.70 10.59
CA SER A 158 -2.86 -27.55 9.51
C SER A 158 -1.84 -27.61 8.37
N GLY A 159 -1.57 -28.83 7.89
CA GLY A 159 -0.78 -29.04 6.69
C GLY A 159 -1.48 -28.41 5.45
N PRO A 160 -0.79 -28.36 4.29
CA PRO A 160 -1.18 -27.57 3.13
C PRO A 160 -2.50 -27.96 2.42
N ASP A 161 -3.24 -28.94 2.92
CA ASP A 161 -4.42 -29.49 2.23
C ASP A 161 -5.79 -29.18 2.88
N GLU A 162 -5.83 -28.48 4.03
CA GLU A 162 -7.11 -28.05 4.63
C GLU A 162 -7.21 -26.51 4.64
N ALA A 163 -6.93 -25.92 3.48
CA ALA A 163 -7.01 -24.47 3.31
C ALA A 163 -8.46 -23.97 3.47
N ASP A 164 -8.67 -23.17 4.50
CA ASP A 164 -9.44 -21.91 4.53
C ASP A 164 -10.74 -21.83 3.71
N THR A 165 -11.50 -22.92 3.58
CA THR A 165 -12.87 -22.76 3.11
C THR A 165 -13.74 -22.35 4.30
N PRO A 166 -14.27 -21.12 4.36
CA PRO A 166 -15.10 -20.68 5.45
C PRO A 166 -16.28 -21.62 5.65
N GLN A 167 -16.43 -22.18 6.86
CA GLN A 167 -17.57 -23.01 7.17
C GLN A 167 -18.84 -22.17 7.17
N ARG A 168 -19.85 -22.61 6.39
CA ARG A 168 -21.15 -21.96 6.35
C ARG A 168 -21.89 -22.19 7.68
N ILE A 169 -22.27 -21.09 8.33
CA ILE A 169 -23.13 -21.14 9.52
C ILE A 169 -24.54 -21.45 9.06
N THR A 170 -25.10 -22.56 9.55
CA THR A 170 -26.49 -22.99 9.28
C THR A 170 -27.40 -22.57 10.43
N HIS A 171 -28.63 -22.18 10.14
CA HIS A 171 -29.59 -21.69 11.13
C HIS A 171 -30.44 -22.82 11.79
N ASN A 172 -30.46 -24.00 11.18
CA ASN A 172 -31.20 -25.13 11.67
C ASN A 172 -30.59 -26.45 11.21
N VAL A 173 -31.04 -27.52 11.83
CA VAL A 173 -30.52 -28.88 11.61
C VAL A 173 -30.81 -29.41 10.19
N THR A 174 -31.87 -28.95 9.56
CA THR A 174 -32.21 -29.33 8.18
C THR A 174 -31.24 -28.73 7.18
N GLU A 175 -30.93 -27.43 7.34
CA GLU A 175 -29.90 -26.76 6.52
C GLU A 175 -28.51 -27.37 6.72
N LEU A 176 -28.17 -27.76 7.97
CA LEU A 176 -26.91 -28.45 8.25
C LEU A 176 -26.84 -29.79 7.49
N LEU A 177 -27.93 -30.59 7.52
CA LEU A 177 -27.97 -31.85 6.80
C LEU A 177 -27.82 -31.64 5.28
N ASP A 178 -28.48 -30.61 4.72
CA ASP A 178 -28.39 -30.30 3.30
C ASP A 178 -26.95 -29.90 2.92
N LEU A 179 -26.31 -29.05 3.74
CA LEU A 179 -24.91 -28.66 3.57
C LEU A 179 -23.96 -29.88 3.60
N LEU A 180 -24.13 -30.78 4.56
CA LEU A 180 -23.32 -32.00 4.66
C LEU A 180 -23.49 -32.91 3.45
N ILE A 181 -24.71 -33.02 2.93
CA ILE A 181 -24.99 -33.78 1.70
C ILE A 181 -24.32 -33.14 0.48
N GLU A 182 -24.42 -31.81 0.33
CA GLU A 182 -23.76 -31.07 -0.73
C GLU A 182 -22.23 -31.27 -0.69
N GLN A 183 -21.64 -31.20 0.48
CA GLN A 183 -20.19 -31.41 0.68
C GLN A 183 -19.79 -32.86 0.34
N ALA A 184 -20.58 -33.85 0.74
CA ALA A 184 -20.32 -35.25 0.44
C ALA A 184 -20.34 -35.50 -1.07
N ILE A 185 -21.33 -34.95 -1.78
CA ILE A 185 -21.44 -35.06 -3.25
C ILE A 185 -20.28 -34.36 -3.94
N ALA A 186 -19.94 -33.14 -3.49
CA ALA A 186 -18.83 -32.40 -4.04
C ALA A 186 -17.49 -33.13 -3.87
N LYS A 187 -17.27 -33.79 -2.73
CA LYS A 187 -16.05 -34.57 -2.47
C LYS A 187 -15.91 -35.78 -3.41
N VAL A 188 -17.03 -36.41 -3.79
CA VAL A 188 -17.04 -37.50 -4.80
C VAL A 188 -16.85 -36.94 -6.21
N GLY A 189 -17.22 -35.68 -6.45
CA GLY A 189 -17.02 -35.00 -7.74
C GLY A 189 -17.94 -35.50 -8.87
N LYS A 190 -19.03 -36.22 -8.56
CA LYS A 190 -19.97 -36.74 -9.55
C LYS A 190 -21.41 -36.42 -9.13
N PRO A 191 -22.30 -36.05 -10.07
CA PRO A 191 -23.74 -36.00 -9.81
C PRO A 191 -24.27 -37.36 -9.33
N VAL A 192 -25.22 -37.38 -8.41
CA VAL A 192 -25.76 -38.60 -7.81
C VAL A 192 -26.26 -39.58 -8.87
N ALA A 193 -26.91 -39.10 -9.95
CA ALA A 193 -27.42 -39.95 -11.05
C ALA A 193 -26.29 -40.71 -11.81
N LEU A 194 -25.05 -40.29 -11.69
CA LEU A 194 -23.87 -40.91 -12.35
C LEU A 194 -22.99 -41.69 -11.35
N MET A 195 -23.40 -41.78 -10.09
CA MET A 195 -22.65 -42.47 -9.04
C MET A 195 -22.84 -44.00 -9.16
N ASN A 196 -21.71 -44.71 -9.12
CA ASN A 196 -21.70 -46.14 -8.94
C ASN A 196 -21.86 -46.52 -7.45
N LYS A 197 -21.87 -47.82 -7.12
CA LYS A 197 -22.03 -48.33 -5.75
C LYS A 197 -20.93 -47.79 -4.80
N ASP A 198 -19.69 -47.75 -5.26
CA ASP A 198 -18.57 -47.33 -4.44
C ASP A 198 -18.60 -45.81 -4.19
N ASP A 199 -19.02 -45.03 -5.17
CA ASP A 199 -19.24 -43.58 -5.04
C ASP A 199 -20.34 -43.30 -3.97
N LYS A 200 -21.45 -44.04 -4.01
CA LYS A 200 -22.55 -43.92 -3.01
C LYS A 200 -22.08 -44.32 -1.60
N ILE A 201 -21.26 -45.35 -1.49
CA ILE A 201 -20.65 -45.76 -0.22
C ILE A 201 -19.76 -44.64 0.32
N ALA A 202 -18.96 -44.00 -0.51
CA ALA A 202 -18.09 -42.88 -0.10
C ALA A 202 -18.92 -41.70 0.42
N VAL A 203 -20.06 -41.36 -0.21
CA VAL A 203 -20.97 -40.31 0.28
C VAL A 203 -21.49 -40.68 1.68
N VAL A 204 -21.98 -41.93 1.86
CA VAL A 204 -22.51 -42.40 3.15
C VAL A 204 -21.44 -42.39 4.24
N GLN A 205 -20.23 -42.83 3.92
CA GLN A 205 -19.08 -42.79 4.86
C GLN A 205 -18.73 -41.36 5.28
N TYR A 206 -18.69 -40.42 4.33
CA TYR A 206 -18.47 -39.02 4.65
C TYR A 206 -19.54 -38.48 5.60
N LEU A 207 -20.82 -38.71 5.29
CA LEU A 207 -21.97 -38.30 6.11
C LEU A 207 -21.94 -38.92 7.50
N ASN A 208 -21.56 -40.18 7.61
CA ASN A 208 -21.39 -40.84 8.89
C ASN A 208 -20.28 -40.22 9.74
N ASN A 209 -19.11 -39.98 9.14
CA ASN A 209 -17.99 -39.36 9.80
C ASN A 209 -18.27 -37.90 10.24
N ALA A 210 -19.06 -37.18 9.45
CA ALA A 210 -19.54 -35.83 9.76
C ALA A 210 -20.70 -35.81 10.79
N GLY A 211 -21.17 -36.97 11.28
CA GLY A 211 -22.25 -37.05 12.25
C GLY A 211 -23.65 -36.78 11.71
N ALA A 212 -23.84 -36.77 10.38
CA ALA A 212 -25.12 -36.49 9.75
C ALA A 212 -26.26 -37.44 10.23
N PHE A 213 -25.93 -38.70 10.56
CA PHE A 213 -26.91 -39.68 11.03
C PHE A 213 -27.32 -39.51 12.49
N LEU A 214 -26.76 -38.59 13.23
CA LEU A 214 -27.27 -38.13 14.53
C LEU A 214 -28.51 -37.24 14.37
N ILE A 215 -28.75 -36.72 13.16
CA ILE A 215 -29.91 -35.90 12.86
C ILE A 215 -31.12 -36.80 12.59
N THR A 216 -32.23 -36.55 13.27
CA THR A 216 -33.48 -37.32 13.11
C THR A 216 -33.96 -37.29 11.64
N LYS A 217 -34.33 -38.47 11.10
CA LYS A 217 -34.78 -38.68 9.71
C LYS A 217 -33.71 -38.41 8.63
N SER A 218 -32.46 -38.24 8.98
CA SER A 218 -31.37 -38.04 8.01
C SER A 218 -31.18 -39.26 7.12
N GLY A 219 -31.33 -40.48 7.68
CA GLY A 219 -31.23 -41.74 6.93
C GLY A 219 -32.24 -41.83 5.81
N ASP A 220 -33.51 -41.46 6.07
CA ASP A 220 -34.57 -41.44 5.07
C ASP A 220 -34.25 -40.48 3.92
N LYS A 221 -33.76 -39.28 4.24
CA LYS A 221 -33.40 -38.27 3.27
C LYS A 221 -32.22 -38.72 2.40
N VAL A 222 -31.16 -39.26 3.01
CA VAL A 222 -29.98 -39.76 2.31
C VAL A 222 -30.34 -40.98 1.43
N SER A 223 -31.15 -41.91 1.93
CA SER A 223 -31.63 -43.07 1.16
C SER A 223 -32.47 -42.65 -0.04
N SER A 224 -33.38 -41.69 0.15
CA SER A 224 -34.21 -41.16 -0.95
C SER A 224 -33.36 -40.44 -2.02
N LEU A 225 -32.26 -39.80 -1.63
CA LEU A 225 -31.37 -39.11 -2.54
C LEU A 225 -30.48 -40.06 -3.34
N LEU A 226 -29.94 -41.07 -2.69
CA LEU A 226 -28.98 -42.00 -3.31
C LEU A 226 -29.64 -43.15 -4.08
N GLY A 227 -30.92 -43.40 -3.86
CA GLY A 227 -31.72 -44.44 -4.55
C GLY A 227 -31.47 -45.81 -3.98
#